data_c3f4e30973453bc465c708dde3ad6158
#
_entry.id   c3f4e30973453bc465c708dde3ad6158
#
_cell.length_a   1.000
_cell.length_b   1.000
_cell.length_c   1.000
_cell.angle_alpha   90.00
_cell.angle_beta   90.00
_cell.angle_gamma   90.00
#
_symmetry.space_group_name_H-M   'P 1'
#
loop_
_entity.id
_entity.type
_entity.pdbx_description
1 polymer ?
#
loop_
_entity_poly.entity_id
_entity_poly.type
_entity_poly.pdbx_seq_one_letter_code
_entity_poly.pdbx_strand_id
1 'polypeptide(L)'
;MSTNSYEGFYGAKLVNRFALHSIKDDPFSHNISKTFGTNIMFFIQADFLVTYKQRCFKEDIIACEHGIEIQRPLVEVYYSDFSNVSLEHKMRMLYITNQCLQLEKEGNKIEDLVKNTEAWKYFINHKDSIIPNGWIVKDFPFKKA
;
A
#
# COMPACT_ATOMS: atom_id res chain seq x y z
N MET A 1 16.17 -1.53 -19.73
CA MET A 1 14.85 -2.12 -19.97
C MET A 1 13.88 -1.65 -18.90
N SER A 2 12.76 -1.14 -19.30
CA SER A 2 11.78 -0.69 -18.34
C SER A 2 11.15 -1.89 -17.63
N THR A 3 10.91 -1.74 -16.33
CA THR A 3 10.21 -2.74 -15.58
C THR A 3 8.78 -2.84 -16.09
N ASN A 4 8.32 -4.06 -16.32
CA ASN A 4 6.94 -4.27 -16.69
C ASN A 4 6.06 -3.77 -15.54
N SER A 5 5.04 -2.96 -15.84
CA SER A 5 4.16 -2.41 -14.82
C SER A 5 3.43 -3.48 -14.02
N TYR A 6 3.34 -4.70 -14.57
CA TYR A 6 2.67 -5.82 -13.89
C TYR A 6 3.62 -6.65 -13.04
N GLU A 7 4.90 -6.34 -13.02
CA GLU A 7 5.85 -7.07 -12.19
C GLU A 7 5.77 -6.60 -10.75
N GLY A 8 5.73 -7.56 -9.84
CA GLY A 8 5.73 -7.30 -8.42
C GLY A 8 6.07 -8.58 -7.69
N PHE A 9 6.49 -8.46 -6.44
CA PHE A 9 6.85 -9.64 -5.67
C PHE A 9 5.63 -10.52 -5.37
N TYR A 10 4.49 -9.90 -5.12
CA TYR A 10 3.31 -10.59 -4.59
C TYR A 10 2.03 -10.10 -5.24
N GLY A 11 0.92 -10.78 -4.93
CA GLY A 11 -0.40 -10.25 -5.23
C GLY A 11 -0.83 -9.29 -4.12
N ALA A 12 -1.60 -8.28 -4.49
CA ALA A 12 -2.04 -7.26 -3.53
C ALA A 12 -2.87 -7.86 -2.39
N LYS A 13 -3.69 -8.86 -2.70
CA LYS A 13 -4.57 -9.47 -1.69
C LYS A 13 -3.76 -10.11 -0.56
N LEU A 14 -2.68 -10.79 -0.91
CA LEU A 14 -1.79 -11.39 0.08
C LEU A 14 -1.13 -10.34 0.96
N VAL A 15 -0.61 -9.27 0.33
CA VAL A 15 0.04 -8.17 1.05
C VAL A 15 -0.94 -7.51 2.00
N ASN A 16 -2.14 -7.22 1.52
CA ASN A 16 -3.16 -6.57 2.34
C ASN A 16 -3.54 -7.42 3.55
N ARG A 17 -3.72 -8.72 3.34
CA ARG A 17 -4.05 -9.63 4.43
C ARG A 17 -2.94 -9.71 5.45
N PHE A 18 -1.69 -9.76 5.00
CA PHE A 18 -0.56 -9.80 5.92
C PHE A 18 -0.51 -8.53 6.77
N ALA A 19 -0.65 -7.37 6.12
CA ALA A 19 -0.59 -6.09 6.82
C ALA A 19 -1.67 -6.00 7.90
N LEU A 20 -2.91 -6.31 7.55
CA LEU A 20 -4.01 -6.22 8.52
C LEU A 20 -3.88 -7.27 9.61
N HIS A 21 -3.40 -8.46 9.27
CA HIS A 21 -3.16 -9.51 10.26
C HIS A 21 -2.12 -9.07 11.29
N SER A 22 -1.10 -8.34 10.84
CA SER A 22 0.00 -7.93 11.72
C SER A 22 -0.44 -6.97 12.83
N ILE A 23 -1.55 -6.28 12.66
CA ILE A 23 -2.05 -5.31 13.66
C ILE A 23 -3.35 -5.76 14.34
N LYS A 24 -3.78 -6.98 14.07
CA LYS A 24 -5.08 -7.46 14.55
C LYS A 24 -5.24 -7.44 16.06
N ASP A 25 -4.13 -7.61 16.79
CA ASP A 25 -4.15 -7.65 18.25
C ASP A 25 -3.93 -6.27 18.90
N ASP A 26 -3.68 -5.24 18.11
CA ASP A 26 -3.57 -3.90 18.64
C ASP A 26 -5.00 -3.41 18.99
N PRO A 27 -5.24 -2.95 20.24
CA PRO A 27 -6.57 -2.48 20.60
C PRO A 27 -7.13 -1.40 19.71
N PHE A 28 -6.27 -0.55 19.14
CA PHE A 28 -6.69 0.53 18.27
C PHE A 28 -7.22 0.02 16.93
N SER A 29 -6.95 -1.25 16.57
CA SER A 29 -7.42 -1.80 15.30
C SER A 29 -8.94 -1.72 15.15
N HIS A 30 -9.67 -1.65 16.26
CA HIS A 30 -11.13 -1.50 16.24
C HIS A 30 -11.57 -0.06 15.93
N ASN A 31 -10.66 0.89 15.96
CA ASN A 31 -10.96 2.32 15.78
C ASN A 31 -10.33 2.91 14.51
N ILE A 32 -9.68 2.09 13.70
CA ILE A 32 -9.11 2.58 12.45
C ILE A 32 -10.23 2.89 11.46
N SER A 33 -9.96 3.84 10.56
CA SER A 33 -10.94 4.20 9.55
C SER A 33 -11.20 3.04 8.59
N LYS A 34 -12.37 3.02 7.97
CA LYS A 34 -12.77 1.95 7.05
C LYS A 34 -11.82 1.82 5.85
N THR A 35 -11.22 2.93 5.46
CA THR A 35 -10.36 2.95 4.28
C THR A 35 -8.89 2.72 4.58
N PHE A 36 -8.54 2.54 5.87
CA PHE A 36 -7.16 2.37 6.30
C PHE A 36 -6.47 1.23 5.58
N GLY A 37 -7.11 0.05 5.59
CA GLY A 37 -6.49 -1.16 5.02
C GLY A 37 -6.11 -1.02 3.57
N THR A 38 -6.95 -0.35 2.77
CA THR A 38 -6.64 -0.15 1.37
C THR A 38 -5.59 0.94 1.17
N ASN A 39 -5.72 2.02 1.92
CA ASN A 39 -4.83 3.17 1.71
C ASN A 39 -3.38 2.93 2.16
N ILE A 40 -3.15 2.06 3.14
CA ILE A 40 -1.78 1.73 3.52
C ILE A 40 -1.01 1.06 2.37
N MET A 41 -1.74 0.45 1.44
CA MET A 41 -1.12 -0.21 0.29
C MET A 41 -0.34 0.78 -0.57
N PHE A 42 -0.79 2.03 -0.64
CA PHE A 42 -0.06 3.07 -1.34
C PHE A 42 1.37 3.21 -0.76
N PHE A 43 1.47 3.25 0.55
CA PHE A 43 2.77 3.45 1.21
C PHE A 43 3.62 2.19 1.22
N ILE A 44 3.01 1.02 1.31
CA ILE A 44 3.75 -0.24 1.19
C ILE A 44 4.36 -0.35 -0.21
N GLN A 45 3.60 -0.02 -1.25
CA GLN A 45 4.10 -0.03 -2.62
C GLN A 45 5.26 0.95 -2.77
N ALA A 46 5.08 2.16 -2.24
CA ALA A 46 6.12 3.19 -2.30
C ALA A 46 7.40 2.72 -1.62
N ASP A 47 7.29 2.10 -0.46
CA ASP A 47 8.46 1.60 0.27
C ASP A 47 9.23 0.57 -0.54
N PHE A 48 8.53 -0.36 -1.16
CA PHE A 48 9.20 -1.39 -1.96
C PHE A 48 9.85 -0.79 -3.20
N LEU A 49 9.19 0.16 -3.84
CA LEU A 49 9.78 0.84 -5.01
C LEU A 49 11.05 1.59 -4.63
N VAL A 50 11.05 2.24 -3.48
CA VAL A 50 12.24 2.96 -3.01
C VAL A 50 13.34 1.99 -2.59
N THR A 51 12.98 0.94 -1.84
CA THR A 51 13.94 0.04 -1.23
C THR A 51 14.48 -1.00 -2.21
N TYR A 52 13.62 -1.59 -3.02
CA TYR A 52 13.99 -2.70 -3.90
C TYR A 52 13.94 -2.37 -5.38
N LYS A 53 13.50 -1.18 -5.76
CA LYS A 53 13.31 -0.78 -7.14
C LYS A 53 12.33 -1.69 -7.88
N GLN A 54 11.40 -2.28 -7.14
CA GLN A 54 10.40 -3.19 -7.66
C GLN A 54 9.13 -3.09 -6.86
N ARG A 55 7.98 -3.28 -7.50
CA ARG A 55 6.69 -3.26 -6.84
C ARG A 55 6.59 -4.36 -5.79
N CYS A 56 5.94 -4.03 -4.66
CA CYS A 56 5.55 -5.03 -3.68
C CYS A 56 4.50 -5.96 -4.28
N PHE A 57 3.50 -5.38 -4.94
CA PHE A 57 2.43 -6.15 -5.57
C PHE A 57 2.24 -5.68 -7.02
N LYS A 58 1.74 -6.59 -7.84
CA LYS A 58 1.66 -6.37 -9.28
C LYS A 58 0.46 -5.54 -9.74
N GLU A 59 -0.59 -5.50 -8.93
CA GLU A 59 -1.81 -4.78 -9.29
C GLU A 59 -1.60 -3.27 -9.26
N ASP A 60 -2.34 -2.56 -10.10
CA ASP A 60 -2.23 -1.11 -10.17
C ASP A 60 -2.96 -0.43 -9.02
N ILE A 61 -2.45 0.74 -8.64
CA ILE A 61 -3.08 1.62 -7.66
C ILE A 61 -3.88 2.66 -8.42
N ILE A 62 -5.14 2.81 -8.06
CA ILE A 62 -6.08 3.70 -8.74
C ILE A 62 -6.52 4.79 -7.75
N ALA A 63 -6.41 6.06 -8.16
CA ALA A 63 -6.91 7.18 -7.35
C ALA A 63 -8.43 7.15 -7.35
N CYS A 64 -9.02 7.26 -6.18
CA CYS A 64 -10.48 7.25 -6.05
C CYS A 64 -10.93 8.22 -4.96
N GLU A 65 -12.23 8.37 -4.80
CA GLU A 65 -12.83 9.30 -3.85
C GLU A 65 -12.35 9.09 -2.41
N HIS A 66 -12.06 7.85 -2.03
CA HIS A 66 -11.65 7.50 -0.67
C HIS A 66 -10.15 7.23 -0.55
N GLY A 67 -9.36 7.86 -1.40
CA GLY A 67 -7.92 7.70 -1.43
C GLY A 67 -7.53 6.85 -2.62
N ILE A 68 -7.28 5.59 -2.39
CA ILE A 68 -6.95 4.67 -3.48
C ILE A 68 -7.81 3.42 -3.42
N GLU A 69 -7.87 2.74 -4.56
CA GLU A 69 -8.32 1.37 -4.61
C GLU A 69 -7.30 0.57 -5.41
N ILE A 70 -7.35 -0.74 -5.26
CA ILE A 70 -6.43 -1.64 -5.94
C ILE A 70 -7.17 -2.32 -7.06
N GLN A 71 -6.57 -2.30 -8.24
CA GLN A 71 -7.14 -3.00 -9.38
C GLN A 71 -7.33 -4.48 -9.02
N ARG A 72 -8.49 -5.04 -9.37
CA ARG A 72 -8.80 -6.42 -9.06
C ARG A 72 -7.83 -7.34 -9.80
N PRO A 73 -7.19 -8.29 -9.09
CA PRO A 73 -6.34 -9.26 -9.76
C PRO A 73 -7.18 -10.14 -10.68
N LEU A 74 -6.61 -10.50 -11.82
CA LEU A 74 -7.28 -11.38 -12.77
C LEU A 74 -7.43 -12.80 -12.24
N VAL A 75 -6.53 -13.19 -11.32
CA VAL A 75 -6.56 -14.51 -10.70
C VAL A 75 -6.67 -14.33 -9.19
N GLU A 76 -7.70 -14.94 -8.60
CA GLU A 76 -7.86 -14.88 -7.15
C GLU A 76 -6.92 -15.88 -6.47
N VAL A 77 -6.29 -15.43 -5.40
CA VAL A 77 -5.48 -16.29 -4.54
C VAL A 77 -6.33 -16.62 -3.32
N TYR A 78 -6.65 -17.89 -3.17
CA TYR A 78 -7.62 -18.30 -2.17
C TYR A 78 -7.06 -18.62 -0.80
N TYR A 79 -5.74 -18.73 -0.66
CA TYR A 79 -5.19 -19.06 0.64
C TYR A 79 -4.36 -17.90 1.16
N SER A 80 -4.36 -17.78 2.48
CA SER A 80 -3.63 -16.73 3.18
C SER A 80 -2.39 -17.29 3.86
N ASP A 81 -1.65 -18.10 3.11
CA ASP A 81 -0.41 -18.66 3.61
C ASP A 81 0.73 -17.65 3.36
N PHE A 82 1.27 -17.13 4.44
CA PHE A 82 2.34 -16.14 4.37
C PHE A 82 3.73 -16.75 4.28
N SER A 83 3.83 -18.07 4.20
CA SER A 83 5.13 -18.74 4.19
C SER A 83 5.97 -18.39 2.96
N ASN A 84 5.33 -18.00 1.86
CA ASN A 84 6.03 -17.62 0.64
C ASN A 84 6.51 -16.18 0.64
N VAL A 85 6.20 -15.41 1.66
CA VAL A 85 6.68 -14.04 1.80
C VAL A 85 7.99 -14.09 2.59
N SER A 86 9.06 -13.53 2.03
CA SER A 86 10.35 -13.55 2.71
C SER A 86 10.29 -12.78 4.02
N LEU A 87 11.16 -13.15 4.96
CA LEU A 87 11.21 -12.47 6.25
C LEU A 87 11.52 -10.98 6.08
N GLU A 88 12.46 -10.66 5.20
CA GLU A 88 12.81 -9.27 4.94
C GLU A 88 11.61 -8.47 4.46
N HIS A 89 10.84 -9.01 3.53
CA HIS A 89 9.66 -8.34 3.01
C HIS A 89 8.56 -8.22 4.07
N LYS A 90 8.40 -9.24 4.91
CA LYS A 90 7.47 -9.16 6.03
C LYS A 90 7.82 -8.01 6.97
N MET A 91 9.11 -7.87 7.27
CA MET A 91 9.58 -6.80 8.15
C MET A 91 9.32 -5.41 7.55
N ARG A 92 9.50 -5.27 6.24
CA ARG A 92 9.19 -3.99 5.58
C ARG A 92 7.69 -3.68 5.62
N MET A 93 6.86 -4.67 5.30
CA MET A 93 5.41 -4.49 5.36
C MET A 93 4.96 -4.14 6.77
N LEU A 94 5.51 -4.82 7.75
CA LEU A 94 5.19 -4.58 9.16
C LEU A 94 5.59 -3.17 9.58
N TYR A 95 6.79 -2.75 9.21
CA TYR A 95 7.28 -1.41 9.54
C TYR A 95 6.34 -0.33 9.01
N ILE A 96 6.00 -0.40 7.72
CA ILE A 96 5.14 0.61 7.11
C ILE A 96 3.73 0.57 7.71
N THR A 97 3.19 -0.63 7.93
CA THR A 97 1.86 -0.76 8.52
C THR A 97 1.81 -0.12 9.91
N ASN A 98 2.85 -0.35 10.72
CA ASN A 98 2.91 0.22 12.06
C ASN A 98 3.09 1.73 12.03
N GLN A 99 3.86 2.26 11.07
CA GLN A 99 3.98 3.72 10.91
C GLN A 99 2.61 4.32 10.58
N CYS A 100 1.87 3.70 9.69
CA CYS A 100 0.54 4.17 9.34
C CYS A 100 -0.42 4.07 10.52
N LEU A 101 -0.36 2.96 11.27
CA LEU A 101 -1.21 2.79 12.44
C LEU A 101 -0.93 3.87 13.49
N GLN A 102 0.35 4.21 13.70
CA GLN A 102 0.72 5.25 14.65
C GLN A 102 0.14 6.60 14.24
N LEU A 103 0.16 6.91 12.94
CA LEU A 103 -0.42 8.15 12.44
C LEU A 103 -1.93 8.19 12.69
N GLU A 104 -2.62 7.08 12.47
CA GLU A 104 -4.06 7.00 12.77
C GLU A 104 -4.32 7.24 14.27
N LYS A 105 -3.48 6.66 15.12
CA LYS A 105 -3.60 6.87 16.59
C LYS A 105 -3.43 8.34 16.95
N GLU A 106 -2.64 9.07 16.19
CA GLU A 106 -2.40 10.49 16.41
C GLU A 106 -3.44 11.38 15.76
N GLY A 107 -4.46 10.80 15.18
CA GLY A 107 -5.54 11.55 14.56
C GLY A 107 -5.31 11.89 13.09
N ASN A 108 -4.26 11.35 12.46
CA ASN A 108 -3.94 11.61 11.06
C ASN A 108 -4.44 10.45 10.21
N LYS A 109 -5.60 10.59 9.61
CA LYS A 109 -6.16 9.52 8.78
C LYS A 109 -5.28 9.27 7.57
N ILE A 110 -5.01 8.01 7.31
CA ILE A 110 -4.17 7.63 6.17
C ILE A 110 -4.83 8.03 4.85
N GLU A 111 -6.14 7.95 4.78
CA GLU A 111 -6.86 8.44 3.59
C GLU A 111 -6.48 9.89 3.28
N ASP A 112 -6.44 10.75 4.30
CA ASP A 112 -6.12 12.16 4.10
C ASP A 112 -4.68 12.34 3.64
N LEU A 113 -3.76 11.53 4.17
CA LEU A 113 -2.37 11.59 3.73
C LEU A 113 -2.22 11.21 2.25
N VAL A 114 -2.93 10.17 1.82
CA VAL A 114 -2.93 9.77 0.43
C VAL A 114 -3.48 10.89 -0.44
N LYS A 115 -4.61 11.49 -0.04
CA LYS A 115 -5.26 12.55 -0.80
C LYS A 115 -4.45 13.85 -0.86
N ASN A 116 -3.50 13.99 0.05
CA ASN A 116 -2.60 15.15 0.03
C ASN A 116 -1.35 14.93 -0.82
N THR A 117 -1.16 13.73 -1.36
CA THR A 117 -0.02 13.49 -2.25
C THR A 117 -0.26 14.17 -3.60
N GLU A 118 0.83 14.58 -4.25
CA GLU A 118 0.73 15.11 -5.60
C GLU A 118 0.21 14.05 -6.57
N ALA A 119 0.58 12.80 -6.34
CA ALA A 119 0.13 11.68 -7.16
C ALA A 119 -1.39 11.60 -7.19
N TRP A 120 -2.02 11.59 -6.02
CA TRP A 120 -3.47 11.49 -5.96
C TRP A 120 -4.14 12.70 -6.60
N LYS A 121 -3.65 13.90 -6.27
CA LYS A 121 -4.23 15.15 -6.78
C LYS A 121 -4.18 15.22 -8.30
N TYR A 122 -3.10 14.73 -8.89
CA TYR A 122 -2.95 14.74 -10.33
C TYR A 122 -3.81 13.68 -11.01
N PHE A 123 -3.79 12.45 -10.49
CA PHE A 123 -4.43 11.34 -11.19
C PHE A 123 -5.92 11.14 -10.88
N ILE A 124 -6.46 11.78 -9.84
CA ILE A 124 -7.89 11.63 -9.53
C ILE A 124 -8.78 12.08 -10.69
N ASN A 125 -8.32 13.04 -11.48
CA ASN A 125 -9.06 13.56 -12.62
C ASN A 125 -8.59 13.01 -13.96
N HIS A 126 -7.67 12.05 -13.95
CA HIS A 126 -7.23 11.41 -15.18
C HIS A 126 -8.21 10.33 -15.59
N LYS A 127 -8.26 10.07 -16.90
CA LYS A 127 -9.21 9.11 -17.46
C LYS A 127 -9.16 7.76 -16.78
N ASP A 128 -7.97 7.22 -16.58
CA ASP A 128 -7.81 5.90 -15.98
C ASP A 128 -7.57 5.96 -14.47
N SER A 129 -7.15 7.10 -13.96
CA SER A 129 -6.83 7.31 -12.54
C SER A 129 -5.74 6.35 -12.02
N ILE A 130 -5.00 5.69 -12.91
CA ILE A 130 -3.92 4.77 -12.54
C ILE A 130 -2.68 5.57 -12.21
N ILE A 131 -2.12 5.35 -11.01
CA ILE A 131 -0.96 6.09 -10.55
C ILE A 131 0.32 5.32 -10.89
N PRO A 132 1.19 5.89 -11.75
CA PRO A 132 2.44 5.23 -12.12
C PRO A 132 3.45 5.16 -10.98
N ASN A 133 4.38 4.22 -11.08
CA ASN A 133 5.39 3.99 -10.04
C ASN A 133 6.17 5.25 -9.66
N GLY A 134 6.60 6.03 -10.63
CA GLY A 134 7.39 7.24 -10.36
C GLY A 134 6.62 8.26 -9.54
N TRP A 135 5.30 8.31 -9.68
CA TRP A 135 4.47 9.21 -8.89
C TRP A 135 4.21 8.66 -7.49
N ILE A 136 4.11 7.33 -7.36
CA ILE A 136 3.89 6.71 -6.06
C ILE A 136 5.02 7.03 -5.09
N VAL A 137 6.27 7.04 -5.57
CA VAL A 137 7.44 7.28 -4.69
C VAL A 137 7.68 8.76 -4.40
N LYS A 138 7.04 9.65 -5.14
CA LYS A 138 7.36 11.07 -5.10
C LYS A 138 7.18 11.69 -3.72
N ASP A 139 6.13 11.33 -3.02
CA ASP A 139 5.79 11.90 -1.71
C ASP A 139 5.95 10.90 -0.57
N PHE A 140 6.84 9.93 -0.73
CA PHE A 140 7.01 8.89 0.27
C PHE A 140 7.44 9.50 1.62
N PRO A 141 6.60 9.40 2.66
CA PRO A 141 6.88 10.07 3.94
C PRO A 141 7.72 9.26 4.91
N PHE A 142 7.88 7.95 4.69
CA PHE A 142 8.55 7.08 5.64
C PHE A 142 9.97 6.77 5.16
N LYS A 143 10.92 7.41 5.79
CA LYS A 143 12.31 7.19 5.43
C LYS A 143 12.81 5.92 6.09
N LYS A 144 13.78 5.30 5.45
CA LYS A 144 14.42 4.12 5.99
C LYS A 144 15.09 4.47 7.29
N ALA A 145 14.79 3.70 8.30
CA ALA A 145 15.42 3.88 9.61
C ALA A 145 16.86 3.42 9.57
#